data_9b4fe675966c6199f469da432e9324ab
#
_entry.id   9b4fe675966c6199f469da432e9324ab
#
_cell.length_a   1.000
_cell.length_b   1.000
_cell.length_c   1.000
_cell.angle_alpha   90.00
_cell.angle_beta   90.00
_cell.angle_gamma   90.00
#
_symmetry.space_group_name_H-M   'P 1'
#
loop_
_entity.id
_entity.type
_entity.pdbx_description
1 polymer ?
#
loop_
_entity_poly.entity_id
_entity_poly.type
_entity_poly.pdbx_seq_one_letter_code
_entity_poly.pdbx_strand_id
1 'polypeptide(L)'
;NTAAKPHQISGGRFALGVGTGWMEAEHEAFGLHFPDWSERFERLTETLVYLEAAFGGEGSTFEGDHYRLDADVAPVPSGLRTIVGGTGPRRTPALAGTHADEYNHSVAPAADVEPKIGVMRRAAEDAGRDPSEVAVSMMGPVMVGRDDAEYAERLARAAAERAVEPSEFEERLRNAGIPMGSGDRLTEQFAELARIGIDTYYLQWVPTDDLEGLDETYLAVREAASVL
;
A
#
# COMPACT_ATOMS: atom_id res chain seq x y z
N ASN A 1 6.68 3.32 21.39
CA ASN A 1 6.44 1.88 21.65
C ASN A 1 5.09 1.36 21.14
N THR A 2 4.39 2.14 20.32
CA THR A 2 3.04 1.80 19.81
C THR A 2 3.08 0.65 18.82
N ALA A 3 4.14 0.48 18.02
CA ALA A 3 4.28 -0.58 17.03
C ALA A 3 4.82 -1.90 17.63
N ALA A 4 5.73 -1.83 18.59
CA ALA A 4 6.36 -3.00 19.19
C ALA A 4 5.37 -3.91 19.94
N LYS A 5 4.42 -3.33 20.67
CA LYS A 5 3.40 -4.09 21.42
C LYS A 5 2.44 -4.88 20.53
N PRO A 6 1.78 -4.30 19.49
CA PRO A 6 0.97 -5.06 18.56
C PRO A 6 1.75 -6.17 17.84
N HIS A 7 3.01 -5.92 17.46
CA HIS A 7 3.87 -6.90 16.86
C HIS A 7 4.08 -8.12 17.78
N GLN A 8 4.43 -7.88 19.05
CA GLN A 8 4.62 -8.92 20.05
C GLN A 8 3.32 -9.69 20.34
N ILE A 9 2.20 -8.98 20.56
CA ILE A 9 0.90 -9.59 20.86
C ILE A 9 0.42 -10.47 19.70
N SER A 10 0.65 -10.03 18.46
CA SER A 10 0.27 -10.78 17.26
C SER A 10 1.19 -11.97 16.94
N GLY A 11 2.27 -12.16 17.69
CA GLY A 11 3.28 -13.19 17.37
C GLY A 11 4.01 -12.90 16.06
N GLY A 12 4.36 -11.64 15.80
CA GLY A 12 5.11 -11.22 14.62
C GLY A 12 4.29 -10.92 13.35
N ARG A 13 2.95 -10.95 13.43
CA ARG A 13 2.08 -10.73 12.25
C ARG A 13 1.78 -9.26 11.95
N PHE A 14 2.15 -8.35 12.84
CA PHE A 14 1.92 -6.92 12.64
C PHE A 14 3.02 -6.32 11.76
N ALA A 15 2.64 -5.51 10.78
CA ALA A 15 3.52 -4.67 10.00
C ALA A 15 3.19 -3.19 10.23
N LEU A 16 4.19 -2.33 10.14
CA LEU A 16 4.05 -0.88 10.35
C LEU A 16 4.05 -0.15 9.00
N GLY A 17 2.90 0.37 8.61
CA GLY A 17 2.78 1.25 7.45
C GLY A 17 3.04 2.71 7.80
N VAL A 18 3.88 3.38 7.03
CA VAL A 18 4.18 4.80 7.15
C VAL A 18 4.11 5.51 5.80
N GLY A 19 3.79 6.80 5.84
CA GLY A 19 3.69 7.64 4.66
C GLY A 19 3.61 9.12 5.03
N THR A 20 3.55 10.00 4.04
CA THR A 20 3.53 11.45 4.25
C THR A 20 2.20 12.00 4.78
N GLY A 21 1.16 11.18 4.90
CA GLY A 21 -0.20 11.67 5.12
C GLY A 21 -0.81 12.29 3.86
N TRP A 22 -2.14 12.34 3.78
CA TRP A 22 -2.82 12.87 2.59
C TRP A 22 -4.10 13.64 2.89
N MET A 23 -4.76 13.41 4.03
CA MET A 23 -6.06 13.99 4.34
C MET A 23 -5.92 15.18 5.31
N GLU A 24 -5.82 16.38 4.75
CA GLU A 24 -5.72 17.63 5.52
C GLU A 24 -6.94 17.82 6.44
N ALA A 25 -8.14 17.51 5.95
CA ALA A 25 -9.37 17.63 6.73
C ALA A 25 -9.38 16.79 8.03
N GLU A 26 -8.74 15.61 8.04
CA GLU A 26 -8.59 14.82 9.27
C GLU A 26 -7.63 15.51 10.25
N HIS A 27 -6.51 16.05 9.75
CA HIS A 27 -5.57 16.78 10.59
C HIS A 27 -6.23 18.00 11.23
N GLU A 28 -7.00 18.77 10.46
CA GLU A 28 -7.78 19.89 10.98
C GLU A 28 -8.80 19.45 12.04
N ALA A 29 -9.56 18.38 11.76
CA ALA A 29 -10.59 17.87 12.65
C ALA A 29 -10.02 17.42 14.01
N PHE A 30 -8.80 16.90 14.04
CA PHE A 30 -8.11 16.46 15.25
C PHE A 30 -7.14 17.50 15.83
N GLY A 31 -7.08 18.70 15.27
CA GLY A 31 -6.16 19.76 15.74
C GLY A 31 -4.68 19.42 15.52
N LEU A 32 -4.37 18.59 14.54
CA LEU A 32 -3.01 18.21 14.18
C LEU A 32 -2.48 19.14 13.09
N HIS A 33 -1.20 19.51 13.21
CA HIS A 33 -0.53 20.28 12.18
C HIS A 33 -0.36 19.44 10.90
N PHE A 34 -0.72 20.01 9.74
CA PHE A 34 -0.50 19.42 8.43
C PHE A 34 0.54 20.25 7.66
N PRO A 35 1.81 19.88 7.70
CA PRO A 35 2.89 20.63 7.07
C PRO A 35 2.79 20.63 5.55
N ASP A 36 3.60 21.46 4.92
CA ASP A 36 3.78 21.42 3.48
C ASP A 36 4.47 20.11 3.00
N TRP A 37 4.52 19.92 1.69
CA TRP A 37 5.08 18.70 1.10
C TRP A 37 6.56 18.48 1.45
N SER A 38 7.38 19.54 1.58
CA SER A 38 8.80 19.40 1.91
C SER A 38 8.97 18.85 3.30
N GLU A 39 8.36 19.50 4.28
CA GLU A 39 8.44 19.10 5.67
C GLU A 39 7.86 17.71 5.92
N ARG A 40 6.74 17.35 5.25
CA ARG A 40 6.18 15.99 5.37
C ARG A 40 7.15 14.91 4.89
N PHE A 41 7.90 15.17 3.80
CA PHE A 41 8.92 14.23 3.33
C PHE A 41 10.17 14.20 4.22
N GLU A 42 10.58 15.32 4.78
CA GLU A 42 11.66 15.42 5.76
C GLU A 42 11.31 14.58 7.00
N ARG A 43 10.10 14.76 7.54
CA ARG A 43 9.58 13.99 8.67
C ARG A 43 9.47 12.49 8.35
N LEU A 44 9.01 12.11 7.15
CA LEU A 44 8.96 10.70 6.75
C LEU A 44 10.36 10.10 6.68
N THR A 45 11.31 10.82 6.08
CA THR A 45 12.70 10.36 5.98
C THR A 45 13.32 10.17 7.37
N GLU A 46 13.18 11.16 8.26
CA GLU A 46 13.66 11.04 9.63
C GLU A 46 12.93 9.94 10.41
N THR A 47 11.62 9.76 10.19
CA THR A 47 10.86 8.66 10.82
C THR A 47 11.46 7.30 10.46
N LEU A 48 11.83 7.08 9.20
CA LEU A 48 12.40 5.80 8.77
C LEU A 48 13.75 5.54 9.43
N VAL A 49 14.66 6.51 9.42
CA VAL A 49 15.97 6.40 10.11
C VAL A 49 15.80 6.27 11.62
N TYR A 50 14.85 7.01 12.21
CA TYR A 50 14.50 6.88 13.64
C TYR A 50 14.04 5.46 13.99
N LEU A 51 13.19 4.85 13.13
CA LEU A 51 12.69 3.50 13.35
C LEU A 51 13.82 2.46 13.23
N GLU A 52 14.72 2.61 12.27
CA GLU A 52 15.91 1.77 12.14
C GLU A 52 16.76 1.85 13.42
N ALA A 53 17.05 3.05 13.92
CA ALA A 53 17.77 3.23 15.16
C ALA A 53 17.00 2.64 16.35
N ALA A 54 15.71 2.96 16.49
CA ALA A 54 14.88 2.52 17.62
C ALA A 54 14.72 0.99 17.69
N PHE A 55 14.80 0.31 16.57
CA PHE A 55 14.66 -1.15 16.49
C PHE A 55 16.00 -1.87 16.29
N GLY A 56 17.10 -1.12 16.21
CA GLY A 56 18.46 -1.65 16.02
C GLY A 56 19.08 -2.30 17.25
N GLY A 57 18.50 -2.14 18.45
CA GLY A 57 18.98 -2.75 19.70
C GLY A 57 19.39 -1.74 20.78
N GLU A 58 20.12 -2.24 21.78
CA GLU A 58 20.55 -1.44 22.93
C GLU A 58 21.55 -0.34 22.55
N GLY A 59 21.43 0.82 23.18
CA GLY A 59 22.33 1.97 23.00
C GLY A 59 22.09 2.74 21.70
N SER A 60 20.98 2.50 21.00
CA SER A 60 20.64 3.21 19.79
C SER A 60 20.24 4.66 20.08
N THR A 61 20.83 5.60 19.36
CA THR A 61 20.51 7.02 19.44
C THR A 61 20.23 7.59 18.06
N PHE A 62 19.34 8.58 17.99
CA PHE A 62 19.09 9.34 16.78
C PHE A 62 18.87 10.81 17.14
N GLU A 63 19.43 11.72 16.37
CA GLU A 63 19.23 13.16 16.50
C GLU A 63 19.03 13.76 15.11
N GLY A 64 17.80 14.19 14.85
CA GLY A 64 17.38 14.84 13.60
C GLY A 64 16.77 16.21 13.86
N ASP A 65 16.25 16.84 12.81
CA ASP A 65 15.60 18.15 12.91
C ASP A 65 14.19 18.07 13.52
N HIS A 66 13.51 16.93 13.34
CA HIS A 66 12.13 16.72 13.80
C HIS A 66 12.02 15.71 14.95
N TYR A 67 12.93 14.75 15.04
CA TYR A 67 12.86 13.68 16.02
C TYR A 67 14.18 13.43 16.71
N ARG A 68 14.10 12.93 17.96
CA ARG A 68 15.26 12.53 18.75
C ARG A 68 14.99 11.22 19.46
N LEU A 69 15.97 10.33 19.46
CA LEU A 69 16.00 9.11 20.25
C LEU A 69 17.22 9.17 21.18
N ASP A 70 16.98 9.06 22.49
CA ASP A 70 18.04 9.01 23.51
C ASP A 70 17.55 8.06 24.63
N ALA A 71 17.15 6.87 24.26
CA ALA A 71 16.65 5.85 25.16
C ALA A 71 16.59 4.49 24.47
N ASP A 72 16.80 3.44 25.25
CA ASP A 72 16.55 2.07 24.79
C ASP A 72 15.05 1.84 24.58
N VAL A 73 14.71 1.30 23.43
CA VAL A 73 13.34 0.89 23.12
C VAL A 73 13.15 -0.57 23.53
N ALA A 74 12.29 -0.80 24.51
CA ALA A 74 11.95 -2.16 24.94
C ALA A 74 10.43 -2.39 24.91
N PRO A 75 9.96 -3.55 24.44
CA PRO A 75 10.75 -4.58 23.76
C PRO A 75 11.17 -4.15 22.35
N VAL A 76 12.31 -4.65 21.87
CA VAL A 76 12.73 -4.51 20.46
C VAL A 76 11.85 -5.43 19.62
N PRO A 77 11.14 -4.91 18.58
CA PRO A 77 10.27 -5.74 17.76
C PRO A 77 11.07 -6.45 16.67
N SER A 78 11.66 -7.59 17.00
CA SER A 78 12.42 -8.40 16.02
C SER A 78 11.55 -8.83 14.85
N GLY A 79 11.96 -8.49 13.63
CA GLY A 79 11.26 -8.84 12.40
C GLY A 79 9.99 -8.01 12.13
N LEU A 80 9.84 -6.84 12.76
CA LEU A 80 8.78 -5.91 12.40
C LEU A 80 9.01 -5.38 11.00
N ARG A 81 8.08 -5.71 10.10
CA ARG A 81 8.12 -5.20 8.72
C ARG A 81 7.68 -3.75 8.66
N THR A 82 8.42 -2.94 7.93
CA THR A 82 8.08 -1.54 7.64
C THR A 82 7.59 -1.41 6.20
N ILE A 83 6.41 -0.82 6.02
CA ILE A 83 5.79 -0.58 4.72
C ILE A 83 5.81 0.93 4.46
N VAL A 84 6.37 1.36 3.34
CA VAL A 84 6.29 2.76 2.89
C VAL A 84 5.26 2.87 1.79
N GLY A 85 4.21 3.68 2.06
CA GLY A 85 3.09 3.87 1.15
C GLY A 85 3.06 5.24 0.47
N GLY A 86 2.67 5.24 -0.81
CA GLY A 86 2.37 6.45 -1.56
C GLY A 86 2.58 6.36 -3.05
N THR A 87 2.02 7.33 -3.78
CA THR A 87 1.92 7.32 -5.25
C THR A 87 2.89 8.26 -5.97
N GLY A 88 3.72 8.98 -5.21
CA GLY A 88 4.69 9.93 -5.77
C GLY A 88 5.68 9.27 -6.73
N PRO A 89 6.17 9.99 -7.77
CA PRO A 89 6.96 9.35 -8.83
C PRO A 89 8.42 9.04 -8.45
N ARG A 90 8.96 9.66 -7.39
CA ARG A 90 10.39 9.57 -7.07
C ARG A 90 10.68 9.38 -5.58
N ARG A 91 10.21 10.31 -4.70
CA ARG A 91 10.61 10.33 -3.28
C ARG A 91 10.12 9.10 -2.54
N THR A 92 8.83 8.79 -2.65
CA THR A 92 8.24 7.63 -1.95
C THR A 92 8.87 6.30 -2.35
N PRO A 93 8.96 5.95 -3.66
CA PRO A 93 9.60 4.69 -4.03
C PRO A 93 11.10 4.66 -3.68
N ALA A 94 11.82 5.80 -3.74
CA ALA A 94 13.21 5.85 -3.31
C ALA A 94 13.34 5.57 -1.81
N LEU A 95 12.54 6.21 -0.95
CA LEU A 95 12.53 5.95 0.49
C LEU A 95 12.16 4.49 0.81
N ALA A 96 11.20 3.92 0.08
CA ALA A 96 10.86 2.50 0.23
C ALA A 96 12.05 1.59 -0.10
N GLY A 97 12.73 1.80 -1.22
CA GLY A 97 13.90 1.03 -1.60
C GLY A 97 15.03 1.14 -0.59
N THR A 98 15.28 2.33 -0.05
CA THR A 98 16.37 2.56 0.90
C THR A 98 16.07 1.96 2.28
N HIS A 99 14.84 2.08 2.80
CA HIS A 99 14.54 1.89 4.22
C HIS A 99 13.46 0.85 4.55
N ALA A 100 12.60 0.47 3.58
CA ALA A 100 11.44 -0.36 3.88
C ALA A 100 11.60 -1.83 3.47
N ASP A 101 10.77 -2.69 4.05
CA ASP A 101 10.61 -4.08 3.63
C ASP A 101 9.57 -4.21 2.52
N GLU A 102 8.73 -3.17 2.35
CA GLU A 102 7.66 -3.18 1.36
C GLU A 102 7.36 -1.76 0.84
N TYR A 103 7.23 -1.65 -0.49
CA TYR A 103 6.68 -0.47 -1.16
C TYR A 103 5.22 -0.72 -1.49
N ASN A 104 4.32 0.08 -0.90
CA ASN A 104 2.88 0.00 -1.16
C ASN A 104 2.41 1.15 -2.06
N HIS A 105 1.74 0.81 -3.16
CA HIS A 105 1.15 1.77 -4.10
C HIS A 105 -0.38 1.65 -4.10
N SER A 106 -1.09 2.78 -4.14
CA SER A 106 -2.53 2.74 -4.42
C SER A 106 -2.78 2.30 -5.86
N VAL A 107 -3.92 1.65 -6.10
CA VAL A 107 -4.29 1.17 -7.43
C VAL A 107 -4.12 2.25 -8.51
N ALA A 108 -3.49 1.87 -9.61
CA ALA A 108 -3.26 2.68 -10.80
C ALA A 108 -2.93 1.75 -11.98
N PRO A 109 -2.99 2.23 -13.23
CA PRO A 109 -2.55 1.47 -14.39
C PRO A 109 -1.12 0.93 -14.23
N ALA A 110 -0.87 -0.30 -14.64
CA ALA A 110 0.44 -0.94 -14.54
C ALA A 110 1.57 -0.08 -15.14
N ALA A 111 1.30 0.56 -16.28
CA ALA A 111 2.25 1.45 -16.96
C ALA A 111 2.68 2.68 -16.11
N ASP A 112 1.83 3.12 -15.18
CA ASP A 112 2.13 4.24 -14.29
C ASP A 112 2.91 3.80 -13.04
N VAL A 113 2.80 2.51 -12.67
CA VAL A 113 3.43 1.93 -11.47
C VAL A 113 4.81 1.36 -11.78
N GLU A 114 4.98 0.68 -12.90
CA GLU A 114 6.24 0.02 -13.30
C GLU A 114 7.47 0.95 -13.23
N PRO A 115 7.44 2.21 -13.72
CA PRO A 115 8.58 3.14 -13.58
C PRO A 115 8.94 3.45 -12.13
N LYS A 116 7.95 3.47 -11.21
CA LYS A 116 8.17 3.76 -9.79
C LYS A 116 8.81 2.56 -9.08
N ILE A 117 8.41 1.34 -9.44
CA ILE A 117 9.10 0.12 -9.00
C ILE A 117 10.58 0.16 -9.45
N GLY A 118 10.85 0.62 -10.67
CA GLY A 118 12.20 0.85 -11.15
C GLY A 118 13.00 1.88 -10.32
N VAL A 119 12.35 2.93 -9.82
CA VAL A 119 13.00 3.90 -8.90
C VAL A 119 13.29 3.22 -7.55
N MET A 120 12.37 2.46 -7.00
CA MET A 120 12.52 1.73 -5.74
C MET A 120 13.70 0.77 -5.82
N ARG A 121 13.76 -0.06 -6.88
CA ARG A 121 14.84 -1.04 -7.08
C ARG A 121 16.22 -0.39 -7.14
N ARG A 122 16.36 0.69 -7.91
CA ARG A 122 17.62 1.44 -7.98
C ARG A 122 18.03 2.03 -6.62
N ALA A 123 17.08 2.57 -5.86
CA ALA A 123 17.36 3.11 -4.54
C ALA A 123 17.81 2.03 -3.55
N ALA A 124 17.27 0.81 -3.65
CA ALA A 124 17.72 -0.33 -2.86
C ALA A 124 19.17 -0.71 -3.22
N GLU A 125 19.49 -0.81 -4.52
CA GLU A 125 20.86 -1.06 -5.01
C GLU A 125 21.84 0.00 -4.53
N ASP A 126 21.48 1.28 -4.65
CA ASP A 126 22.31 2.42 -4.22
C ASP A 126 22.55 2.40 -2.69
N ALA A 127 21.60 1.85 -1.92
CA ALA A 127 21.71 1.64 -0.47
C ALA A 127 22.46 0.33 -0.10
N GLY A 128 22.91 -0.44 -1.07
CA GLY A 128 23.62 -1.71 -0.85
C GLY A 128 22.69 -2.86 -0.43
N ARG A 129 21.38 -2.74 -0.69
CA ARG A 129 20.35 -3.76 -0.42
C ARG A 129 20.06 -4.57 -1.69
N ASP A 130 19.64 -5.81 -1.53
CA ASP A 130 19.08 -6.58 -2.64
C ASP A 130 17.68 -6.06 -2.97
N PRO A 131 17.41 -5.55 -4.20
CA PRO A 131 16.10 -5.07 -4.58
C PRO A 131 14.97 -6.11 -4.50
N SER A 132 15.32 -7.41 -4.56
CA SER A 132 14.36 -8.50 -4.45
C SER A 132 13.86 -8.73 -3.02
N GLU A 133 14.54 -8.18 -2.02
CA GLU A 133 14.11 -8.22 -0.62
C GLU A 133 13.04 -7.16 -0.29
N VAL A 134 12.84 -6.19 -1.18
CA VAL A 134 11.79 -5.17 -1.01
C VAL A 134 10.54 -5.62 -1.76
N ALA A 135 9.56 -6.15 -1.04
CA ALA A 135 8.28 -6.55 -1.59
C ALA A 135 7.53 -5.35 -2.19
N VAL A 136 6.72 -5.58 -3.21
CA VAL A 136 5.88 -4.55 -3.80
C VAL A 136 4.42 -4.95 -3.69
N SER A 137 3.62 -4.09 -3.08
CA SER A 137 2.19 -4.31 -2.99
C SER A 137 1.38 -3.19 -3.63
N MET A 138 0.18 -3.54 -4.04
CA MET A 138 -0.82 -2.58 -4.48
C MET A 138 -2.05 -2.68 -3.58
N MET A 139 -2.68 -1.55 -3.29
CA MET A 139 -3.92 -1.49 -2.52
C MET A 139 -5.00 -0.79 -3.33
N GLY A 140 -6.18 -1.36 -3.38
CA GLY A 140 -7.32 -0.70 -3.99
C GLY A 140 -8.59 -1.55 -4.02
N PRO A 141 -9.70 -0.96 -4.47
CA PRO A 141 -10.93 -1.69 -4.74
C PRO A 141 -10.77 -2.57 -5.98
N VAL A 142 -11.74 -3.46 -6.15
CA VAL A 142 -11.95 -4.25 -7.37
C VAL A 142 -13.42 -4.15 -7.76
N MET A 143 -13.75 -4.43 -9.02
CA MET A 143 -15.11 -4.58 -9.50
C MET A 143 -15.24 -5.95 -10.18
N VAL A 144 -15.67 -6.96 -9.43
CA VAL A 144 -15.61 -8.35 -9.88
C VAL A 144 -16.95 -9.06 -9.70
N GLY A 145 -17.16 -10.11 -10.50
CA GLY A 145 -18.23 -11.08 -10.37
C GLY A 145 -17.68 -12.51 -10.45
N ARG A 146 -18.43 -13.48 -9.97
CA ARG A 146 -18.11 -14.92 -10.15
C ARG A 146 -18.16 -15.33 -11.61
N ASP A 147 -19.02 -14.64 -12.37
CA ASP A 147 -19.18 -14.76 -13.81
C ASP A 147 -19.53 -13.41 -14.45
N ASP A 148 -19.62 -13.38 -15.78
CA ASP A 148 -19.90 -12.15 -16.53
C ASP A 148 -21.29 -11.57 -16.24
N ALA A 149 -22.27 -12.40 -15.91
CA ALA A 149 -23.62 -11.93 -15.60
C ALA A 149 -23.65 -11.19 -14.27
N GLU A 150 -23.04 -11.76 -13.23
CA GLU A 150 -22.90 -11.10 -11.93
C GLU A 150 -22.02 -9.85 -11.99
N TYR A 151 -20.92 -9.91 -12.75
CA TYR A 151 -20.11 -8.71 -12.99
C TYR A 151 -20.92 -7.59 -13.60
N ALA A 152 -21.72 -7.88 -14.65
CA ALA A 152 -22.55 -6.87 -15.29
C ALA A 152 -23.62 -6.30 -14.36
N GLU A 153 -24.24 -7.13 -13.50
CA GLU A 153 -25.22 -6.69 -12.51
C GLU A 153 -24.56 -5.76 -11.46
N ARG A 154 -23.43 -6.14 -10.90
CA ARG A 154 -22.69 -5.34 -9.92
C ARG A 154 -22.23 -4.00 -10.49
N LEU A 155 -21.71 -4.02 -11.73
CA LEU A 155 -21.32 -2.82 -12.46
C LEU A 155 -22.50 -1.88 -12.68
N ALA A 156 -23.65 -2.41 -13.15
CA ALA A 156 -24.85 -1.62 -13.39
C ALA A 156 -25.39 -0.99 -12.08
N ARG A 157 -25.42 -1.76 -10.99
CA ARG A 157 -25.81 -1.24 -9.67
C ARG A 157 -24.91 -0.12 -9.21
N ALA A 158 -23.59 -0.29 -9.26
CA ALA A 158 -22.62 0.71 -8.85
C ALA A 158 -22.65 1.98 -9.72
N ALA A 159 -22.92 1.83 -11.01
CA ALA A 159 -23.10 2.94 -11.95
C ALA A 159 -24.39 3.73 -11.63
N ALA A 160 -25.49 3.04 -11.33
CA ALA A 160 -26.77 3.67 -10.96
C ALA A 160 -26.66 4.50 -9.67
N GLU A 161 -25.95 4.01 -8.65
CA GLU A 161 -25.68 4.74 -7.41
C GLU A 161 -24.93 6.07 -7.66
N ARG A 162 -24.17 6.14 -8.74
CA ARG A 162 -23.38 7.31 -9.14
C ARG A 162 -24.04 8.14 -10.24
N ALA A 163 -25.24 7.77 -10.65
CA ALA A 163 -26.00 8.40 -11.72
C ALA A 163 -25.20 8.52 -13.05
N VAL A 164 -24.51 7.45 -13.42
CA VAL A 164 -23.75 7.35 -14.68
C VAL A 164 -24.14 6.09 -15.45
N GLU A 165 -23.86 6.05 -16.76
CA GLU A 165 -24.06 4.85 -17.56
C GLU A 165 -23.04 3.75 -17.21
N PRO A 166 -23.40 2.46 -17.20
CA PRO A 166 -22.48 1.37 -16.87
C PRO A 166 -21.20 1.35 -17.72
N SER A 167 -21.28 1.64 -19.00
CA SER A 167 -20.13 1.71 -19.91
C SER A 167 -19.17 2.86 -19.54
N GLU A 168 -19.70 4.01 -19.17
CA GLU A 168 -18.91 5.15 -18.72
C GLU A 168 -18.22 4.82 -17.38
N PHE A 169 -18.94 4.18 -16.47
CA PHE A 169 -18.36 3.78 -15.19
C PHE A 169 -17.24 2.74 -15.36
N GLU A 170 -17.47 1.73 -16.22
CA GLU A 170 -16.44 0.73 -16.57
C GLU A 170 -15.19 1.38 -17.17
N GLU A 171 -15.36 2.36 -18.05
CA GLU A 171 -14.21 3.10 -18.60
C GLU A 171 -13.45 3.88 -17.51
N ARG A 172 -14.15 4.50 -16.57
CA ARG A 172 -13.52 5.19 -15.42
C ARG A 172 -12.70 4.22 -14.56
N LEU A 173 -13.23 3.02 -14.27
CA LEU A 173 -12.52 1.99 -13.52
C LEU A 173 -11.26 1.52 -14.26
N ARG A 174 -11.38 1.29 -15.56
CA ARG A 174 -10.26 0.90 -16.42
C ARG A 174 -9.16 1.95 -16.42
N ASN A 175 -9.53 3.22 -16.59
CA ASN A 175 -8.59 4.34 -16.59
C ASN A 175 -7.92 4.54 -15.21
N ALA A 176 -8.57 4.14 -14.14
CA ALA A 176 -8.00 4.13 -12.79
C ALA A 176 -7.12 2.90 -12.50
N GLY A 177 -7.05 1.93 -13.42
CA GLY A 177 -6.29 0.68 -13.22
C GLY A 177 -6.95 -0.28 -12.22
N ILE A 178 -8.25 -0.13 -11.96
CA ILE A 178 -8.98 -0.99 -11.02
C ILE A 178 -9.22 -2.35 -11.67
N PRO A 179 -8.77 -3.47 -11.07
CA PRO A 179 -9.05 -4.80 -11.59
C PRO A 179 -10.55 -5.06 -11.65
N MET A 180 -11.01 -5.57 -12.81
CA MET A 180 -12.44 -5.73 -13.05
C MET A 180 -12.76 -6.87 -14.01
N GLY A 181 -13.92 -7.46 -13.84
CA GLY A 181 -14.44 -8.56 -14.67
C GLY A 181 -14.65 -9.84 -13.89
N SER A 182 -14.54 -10.96 -14.60
CA SER A 182 -14.66 -12.31 -14.06
C SER A 182 -13.64 -13.23 -14.72
N GLY A 183 -13.41 -14.42 -14.18
CA GLY A 183 -12.61 -15.48 -14.77
C GLY A 183 -11.30 -15.03 -15.40
N ASP A 184 -11.05 -15.44 -16.64
CA ASP A 184 -9.78 -15.19 -17.36
C ASP A 184 -9.45 -13.71 -17.49
N ARG A 185 -10.45 -12.85 -17.70
CA ARG A 185 -10.25 -11.40 -17.80
C ARG A 185 -9.63 -10.80 -16.53
N LEU A 186 -10.06 -11.28 -15.37
CA LEU A 186 -9.52 -10.82 -14.10
C LEU A 186 -8.12 -11.39 -13.87
N THR A 187 -7.93 -12.68 -14.20
CA THR A 187 -6.63 -13.36 -14.10
C THR A 187 -5.55 -12.67 -14.96
N GLU A 188 -5.87 -12.27 -16.19
CA GLU A 188 -4.95 -11.53 -17.06
C GLU A 188 -4.49 -10.20 -16.44
N GLN A 189 -5.38 -9.48 -15.77
CA GLN A 189 -5.04 -8.21 -15.11
C GLN A 189 -4.10 -8.44 -13.92
N PHE A 190 -4.34 -9.47 -13.10
CA PHE A 190 -3.41 -9.80 -12.01
C PHE A 190 -2.08 -10.34 -12.54
N ALA A 191 -2.08 -11.10 -13.65
CA ALA A 191 -0.84 -11.53 -14.31
C ALA A 191 -0.02 -10.32 -14.83
N GLU A 192 -0.68 -9.27 -15.32
CA GLU A 192 0.01 -8.03 -15.69
C GLU A 192 0.63 -7.34 -14.47
N LEU A 193 -0.07 -7.27 -13.34
CA LEU A 193 0.47 -6.73 -12.09
C LEU A 193 1.68 -7.56 -11.61
N ALA A 194 1.57 -8.89 -11.61
CA ALA A 194 2.67 -9.79 -11.27
C ALA A 194 3.90 -9.57 -12.19
N ARG A 195 3.68 -9.42 -13.50
CA ARG A 195 4.75 -9.17 -14.48
C ARG A 195 5.55 -7.90 -14.21
N ILE A 196 4.93 -6.83 -13.71
CA ILE A 196 5.64 -5.60 -13.34
C ILE A 196 6.29 -5.69 -11.95
N GLY A 197 6.02 -6.76 -11.18
CA GLY A 197 6.61 -7.05 -9.88
C GLY A 197 5.75 -6.68 -8.69
N ILE A 198 4.42 -6.68 -8.83
CA ILE A 198 3.50 -6.63 -7.69
C ILE A 198 3.41 -8.04 -7.09
N ASP A 199 3.77 -8.17 -5.81
CA ASP A 199 3.78 -9.45 -5.08
C ASP A 199 2.48 -9.69 -4.32
N THR A 200 1.77 -8.62 -3.98
CA THR A 200 0.57 -8.66 -3.13
C THR A 200 -0.44 -7.60 -3.54
N TYR A 201 -1.72 -7.97 -3.57
CA TYR A 201 -2.82 -7.03 -3.73
C TYR A 201 -3.64 -6.94 -2.44
N TYR A 202 -3.65 -5.78 -1.78
CA TYR A 202 -4.51 -5.51 -0.62
C TYR A 202 -5.89 -5.06 -1.10
N LEU A 203 -6.86 -5.94 -0.98
CA LEU A 203 -8.24 -5.67 -1.35
C LEU A 203 -8.85 -4.63 -0.41
N GLN A 204 -9.21 -3.47 -0.95
CA GLN A 204 -9.96 -2.46 -0.23
C GLN A 204 -11.46 -2.70 -0.42
N TRP A 205 -12.13 -3.15 0.65
CA TRP A 205 -13.58 -3.31 0.66
C TRP A 205 -14.25 -2.04 1.20
N VAL A 206 -15.05 -1.39 0.36
CA VAL A 206 -15.72 -0.12 0.70
C VAL A 206 -17.13 -0.31 1.27
N PRO A 207 -17.96 -1.25 0.75
CA PRO A 207 -19.28 -1.53 1.34
C PRO A 207 -19.12 -2.26 2.68
N THR A 208 -19.17 -1.52 3.79
CA THR A 208 -18.94 -2.08 5.15
C THR A 208 -20.10 -2.90 5.71
N ASP A 209 -21.27 -2.84 5.09
CA ASP A 209 -22.52 -3.52 5.44
C ASP A 209 -22.81 -4.75 4.58
N ASP A 210 -22.02 -5.01 3.53
CA ASP A 210 -22.15 -6.15 2.63
C ASP A 210 -21.03 -7.18 2.89
N LEU A 211 -21.18 -8.00 3.91
CA LEU A 211 -20.21 -9.05 4.25
C LEU A 211 -20.29 -10.26 3.29
N GLU A 212 -21.47 -10.57 2.75
CA GLU A 212 -21.63 -11.66 1.78
C GLU A 212 -20.93 -11.31 0.47
N GLY A 213 -21.10 -10.09 -0.02
CA GLY A 213 -20.38 -9.60 -1.18
C GLY A 213 -18.87 -9.53 -0.99
N LEU A 214 -18.38 -9.30 0.24
CA LEU A 214 -16.96 -9.37 0.58
C LEU A 214 -16.41 -10.79 0.38
N ASP A 215 -17.09 -11.82 0.91
CA ASP A 215 -16.65 -13.21 0.80
C ASP A 215 -16.61 -13.66 -0.67
N GLU A 216 -17.65 -13.35 -1.44
CA GLU A 216 -17.73 -13.67 -2.87
C GLU A 216 -16.63 -12.96 -3.67
N THR A 217 -16.43 -11.68 -3.41
CA THR A 217 -15.36 -10.88 -4.05
C THR A 217 -13.98 -11.42 -3.69
N TYR A 218 -13.75 -11.74 -2.42
CA TYR A 218 -12.49 -12.34 -1.96
C TYR A 218 -12.20 -13.67 -2.68
N LEU A 219 -13.19 -14.54 -2.84
CA LEU A 219 -13.01 -15.83 -3.52
C LEU A 219 -12.64 -15.64 -4.99
N ALA A 220 -13.33 -14.75 -5.71
CA ALA A 220 -13.05 -14.45 -7.11
C ALA A 220 -11.65 -13.85 -7.30
N VAL A 221 -11.27 -12.90 -6.45
CA VAL A 221 -9.94 -12.28 -6.49
C VAL A 221 -8.85 -13.28 -6.14
N ARG A 222 -9.05 -14.12 -5.10
CA ARG A 222 -8.07 -15.14 -4.69
C ARG A 222 -7.80 -16.15 -5.81
N GLU A 223 -8.82 -16.57 -6.52
CA GLU A 223 -8.67 -17.48 -7.66
C GLU A 223 -7.88 -16.82 -8.80
N ALA A 224 -8.28 -15.61 -9.20
CA ALA A 224 -7.61 -14.87 -10.25
C ALA A 224 -6.19 -14.42 -9.89
N ALA A 225 -5.96 -14.04 -8.62
CA ALA A 225 -4.65 -13.60 -8.13
C ALA A 225 -3.69 -14.75 -7.78
N SER A 226 -4.06 -16.00 -8.08
CA SER A 226 -3.16 -17.16 -7.87
C SER A 226 -1.87 -17.11 -8.70
N VAL A 227 -1.77 -16.14 -9.61
CA VAL A 227 -0.58 -15.83 -10.43
C VAL A 227 0.39 -14.84 -9.77
N LEU A 228 -0.02 -14.14 -8.69
CA LEU A 228 0.83 -13.31 -7.85
C LEU A 228 1.65 -14.18 -6.91
#